data_4abbcb9897168673d3be5a67d5a7db02
#
_entry.id   4abbcb9897168673d3be5a67d5a7db02
#
_cell.length_a   1.000
_cell.length_b   1.000
_cell.length_c   1.000
_cell.angle_alpha   90.00
_cell.angle_beta   90.00
_cell.angle_gamma   90.00
#
_symmetry.space_group_name_H-M   'P 1'
#
loop_
_entity.id
_entity.type
_entity.pdbx_description
1 polymer ?
#
loop_
_entity_poly.entity_id
_entity_poly.type
_entity_poly.pdbx_seq_one_letter_code
_entity_poly.pdbx_strand_id
1 'polypeptide(L)'
;MRDVQTPEEVIHETLVKQYDKYYRLAFCYACNAEDAMDIVQEGACRAIAAAEQLKYPRFADTWVYRIMINTAREFLRRNRREVTA
;
A
#
# COMPACT_ATOMS: atom_id res chain seq x y z
N MET A 1 2.49 -30.06 -3.28
CA MET A 1 2.72 -29.30 -3.17
C MET A 1 2.19 -28.32 -3.59
N ARG A 2 1.95 -27.68 -3.48
CA ARG A 2 1.50 -26.81 -3.71
C ARG A 2 1.75 -25.83 -3.87
N ASP A 3 1.62 -25.64 -4.03
CA ASP A 3 2.23 -24.80 -4.12
C ASP A 3 1.84 -23.66 -4.86
N VAL A 4 0.74 -23.40 -5.38
CA VAL A 4 0.25 -22.23 -6.08
C VAL A 4 -0.43 -21.32 -5.09
N GLN A 5 0.15 -20.16 -4.87
CA GLN A 5 -0.46 -19.17 -3.98
C GLN A 5 -1.53 -18.40 -4.73
N THR A 6 -2.60 -18.05 -4.01
CA THR A 6 -3.58 -17.15 -4.57
C THR A 6 -2.99 -15.74 -4.63
N PRO A 7 -3.53 -14.88 -5.50
CA PRO A 7 -3.05 -13.50 -5.53
C PRO A 7 -3.14 -12.82 -4.17
N GLU A 8 -4.18 -13.11 -3.41
CA GLU A 8 -4.32 -12.52 -2.09
C GLU A 8 -3.21 -12.95 -1.15
N GLU A 9 -2.83 -14.22 -1.23
CA GLU A 9 -1.73 -14.70 -0.39
C GLU A 9 -0.42 -14.04 -0.76
N VAL A 10 -0.19 -13.86 -2.05
CA VAL A 10 1.02 -13.20 -2.51
C VAL A 10 1.07 -11.76 -2.01
N ILE A 11 -0.04 -11.05 -2.12
CA ILE A 11 -0.11 -9.67 -1.66
C ILE A 11 0.11 -9.59 -0.15
N HIS A 12 -0.54 -10.49 0.60
CA HIS A 12 -0.39 -10.50 2.04
C HIS A 12 1.07 -10.70 2.44
N GLU A 13 1.71 -11.67 1.82
CA GLU A 13 3.11 -11.95 2.09
C GLU A 13 3.98 -10.75 1.76
N THR A 14 3.71 -10.10 0.65
CA THR A 14 4.46 -8.93 0.23
C THR A 14 4.30 -7.79 1.23
N LEU A 15 3.08 -7.57 1.70
CA LEU A 15 2.81 -6.53 2.67
C LEU A 15 3.59 -6.76 3.96
N VAL A 16 3.65 -8.00 4.42
CA VAL A 16 4.37 -8.32 5.64
C VAL A 16 5.87 -8.14 5.44
N LYS A 17 6.40 -8.67 4.34
CA LYS A 17 7.83 -8.63 4.10
C LYS A 17 8.34 -7.21 3.88
N GLN A 18 7.59 -6.40 3.19
CA GLN A 18 8.04 -5.08 2.78
C GLN A 18 7.38 -3.96 3.59
N TYR A 19 6.84 -4.30 4.75
CA TYR A 19 6.12 -3.33 5.55
C TYR A 19 6.96 -2.08 5.83
N ASP A 20 8.20 -2.27 6.21
CA ASP A 20 9.07 -1.13 6.53
C ASP A 20 9.23 -0.19 5.34
N LYS A 21 9.37 -0.77 4.16
CA LYS A 21 9.53 0.03 2.96
C LYS A 21 8.29 0.87 2.69
N TYR A 22 7.13 0.27 2.82
CA TYR A 22 5.89 1.00 2.58
C TYR A 22 5.64 2.05 3.65
N TYR A 23 5.99 1.73 4.89
CA TYR A 23 5.84 2.69 5.97
C TYR A 23 6.75 3.91 5.75
N ARG A 24 8.00 3.67 5.35
CA ARG A 24 8.91 4.77 5.08
C ARG A 24 8.41 5.66 3.95
N LEU A 25 7.89 5.01 2.91
CA LEU A 25 7.30 5.77 1.82
C LEU A 25 6.16 6.64 2.31
N ALA A 26 5.27 6.06 3.08
CA ALA A 26 4.13 6.79 3.60
C ALA A 26 4.56 7.92 4.52
N PHE A 27 5.59 7.67 5.33
CA PHE A 27 6.09 8.70 6.23
C PHE A 27 6.70 9.87 5.47
N CYS A 28 7.34 9.60 4.35
CA CYS A 28 7.89 10.68 3.53
C CYS A 28 6.80 11.62 3.05
N TYR A 29 5.63 11.10 2.79
CA TYR A 29 4.51 11.93 2.35
C TYR A 29 3.79 12.60 3.52
N ALA A 30 3.59 11.85 4.60
CA ALA A 30 2.76 12.31 5.71
C ALA A 30 3.51 13.10 6.76
N CYS A 31 4.79 12.79 6.96
CA CYS A 31 5.67 13.46 7.92
C CYS A 31 5.27 13.24 9.38
N ASN A 32 4.40 12.28 9.65
CA ASN A 32 4.11 11.88 11.02
C ASN A 32 3.63 10.44 11.02
N ALA A 33 3.79 9.79 12.18
CA ALA A 33 3.56 8.35 12.28
C ALA A 33 2.09 7.98 12.13
N GLU A 34 1.20 8.78 12.71
CA GLU A 34 -0.22 8.45 12.65
C GLU A 34 -0.74 8.41 11.22
N ASP A 35 -0.43 9.45 10.47
CA ASP A 35 -0.89 9.53 9.10
C ASP A 35 -0.21 8.48 8.23
N ALA A 36 1.07 8.21 8.50
CA ALA A 36 1.77 7.18 7.75
C ALA A 36 1.12 5.82 7.94
N MET A 37 0.73 5.51 9.18
CA MET A 37 0.04 4.26 9.45
C MET A 37 -1.29 4.18 8.73
N ASP A 38 -2.03 5.29 8.72
CA ASP A 38 -3.30 5.33 8.01
C ASP A 38 -3.12 5.06 6.53
N ILE A 39 -2.09 5.66 5.94
CA ILE A 39 -1.81 5.47 4.53
C ILE A 39 -1.50 4.01 4.24
N VAL A 40 -0.63 3.40 5.06
CA VAL A 40 -0.26 2.01 4.84
C VAL A 40 -1.48 1.10 4.97
N GLN A 41 -2.32 1.35 5.97
CA GLN A 41 -3.51 0.54 6.16
C GLN A 41 -4.46 0.67 4.97
N GLU A 42 -4.72 1.87 4.53
CA GLU A 42 -5.60 2.07 3.41
C GLU A 42 -5.03 1.45 2.13
N GLY A 43 -3.72 1.64 1.92
CA GLY A 43 -3.06 1.05 0.76
C GLY A 43 -3.10 -0.46 0.79
N ALA A 44 -2.91 -1.05 1.98
CA ALA A 44 -2.99 -2.50 2.12
C ALA A 44 -4.39 -3.01 1.80
N CYS A 45 -5.41 -2.32 2.27
CA CYS A 45 -6.79 -2.71 1.96
C CYS A 45 -7.05 -2.64 0.47
N ARG A 46 -6.57 -1.59 -0.19
CA ARG A 46 -6.73 -1.46 -1.63
C ARG A 46 -6.03 -2.56 -2.39
N ALA A 47 -4.81 -2.90 -1.95
CA ALA A 47 -4.04 -3.95 -2.61
C ALA A 47 -4.75 -5.29 -2.49
N ILE A 48 -5.25 -5.61 -1.31
CA ILE A 48 -5.94 -6.87 -1.10
C ILE A 48 -7.23 -6.91 -1.92
N ALA A 49 -7.97 -5.80 -1.94
CA ALA A 49 -9.22 -5.74 -2.68
C ALA A 49 -8.99 -5.90 -4.18
N ALA A 50 -7.84 -5.45 -4.68
CA ALA A 50 -7.54 -5.52 -6.10
C ALA A 50 -6.60 -6.67 -6.46
N ALA A 51 -6.42 -7.62 -5.54
CA ALA A 51 -5.40 -8.66 -5.70
C ALA A 51 -5.55 -9.44 -6.99
N GLU A 52 -6.78 -9.65 -7.44
CA GLU A 52 -7.02 -10.42 -8.65
C GLU A 52 -6.46 -9.74 -9.90
N GLN A 53 -6.18 -8.45 -9.80
CA GLN A 53 -5.61 -7.73 -10.93
C GLN A 53 -4.11 -7.94 -11.06
N LEU A 54 -3.49 -8.53 -10.05
CA LEU A 54 -2.08 -8.82 -10.10
C LEU A 54 -1.84 -10.01 -11.02
N LYS A 55 -1.20 -9.76 -12.15
CA LYS A 55 -0.99 -10.82 -13.13
C LYS A 55 0.26 -11.63 -12.87
N TYR A 56 1.31 -10.98 -12.38
CA TYR A 56 2.60 -11.64 -12.21
C TYR A 56 3.05 -11.49 -10.76
N PRO A 57 3.02 -12.58 -10.00
CA PRO A 57 3.39 -12.50 -8.58
C PRO A 57 4.75 -11.90 -8.30
N ARG A 58 5.70 -12.09 -9.22
CA ARG A 58 7.04 -11.56 -9.00
C ARG A 58 7.09 -10.04 -9.02
N PHE A 59 6.04 -9.41 -9.50
CA PHE A 59 5.96 -7.95 -9.51
C PHE A 59 5.08 -7.41 -8.41
N ALA A 60 4.72 -8.26 -7.44
CA ALA A 60 3.81 -7.85 -6.36
C ALA A 60 4.33 -6.65 -5.60
N ASP A 61 5.62 -6.63 -5.29
CA ASP A 61 6.20 -5.53 -4.53
C ASP A 61 6.03 -4.21 -5.27
N THR A 62 6.41 -4.17 -6.52
CA THR A 62 6.27 -2.96 -7.33
C THR A 62 4.81 -2.55 -7.46
N TRP A 63 3.94 -3.54 -7.63
CA TRP A 63 2.53 -3.30 -7.78
C TRP A 63 1.92 -2.68 -6.53
N VAL A 64 2.26 -3.25 -5.37
CA VAL A 64 1.79 -2.71 -4.09
C VAL A 64 2.39 -1.33 -3.84
N TYR A 65 3.66 -1.16 -4.15
CA TYR A 65 4.33 0.12 -3.96
C TYR A 65 3.60 1.24 -4.70
N ARG A 66 3.18 0.96 -5.92
CA ARG A 66 2.44 1.95 -6.71
C ARG A 66 1.11 2.28 -6.06
N ILE A 67 0.44 1.28 -5.51
CA ILE A 67 -0.82 1.52 -4.80
C ILE A 67 -0.57 2.41 -3.58
N MET A 68 0.53 2.16 -2.87
CA MET A 68 0.87 2.97 -1.70
C MET A 68 1.14 4.41 -2.08
N ILE A 69 1.85 4.64 -3.19
CA ILE A 69 2.13 6.00 -3.65
C ILE A 69 0.82 6.72 -3.95
N ASN A 70 -0.05 6.06 -4.69
CA ASN A 70 -1.33 6.68 -5.05
C ASN A 70 -2.16 6.98 -3.82
N THR A 71 -2.16 6.06 -2.86
CA THR A 71 -2.90 6.25 -1.62
C THR A 71 -2.35 7.44 -0.85
N ALA A 72 -1.03 7.55 -0.76
CA ALA A 72 -0.40 8.64 -0.04
C ALA A 72 -0.74 9.98 -0.67
N ARG A 73 -0.70 10.04 -1.99
CA ARG A 73 -0.98 11.29 -2.69
C ARG A 73 -2.43 11.71 -2.50
N GLU A 74 -3.34 10.78 -2.55
CA GLU A 74 -4.75 11.09 -2.31
C GLU A 74 -4.97 11.56 -0.89
N PHE A 75 -4.30 10.91 0.06
CA PHE A 75 -4.41 11.28 1.46
C PHE A 75 -3.99 12.73 1.67
N LEU A 76 -2.85 13.11 1.08
CA LEU A 76 -2.38 14.48 1.21
C LEU A 76 -3.33 15.48 0.56
N ARG A 77 -3.88 15.11 -0.57
CA ARG A 77 -4.80 16.01 -1.27
C ARG A 77 -6.04 16.26 -0.42
N ARG A 78 -6.57 15.22 0.21
CA ARG A 78 -7.73 15.37 1.07
C ARG A 78 -7.42 16.25 2.27
N ASN A 79 -6.26 16.01 2.89
CA ASN A 79 -5.89 16.79 4.08
C ASN A 79 -5.63 18.24 3.74
N ARG A 80 -5.04 18.47 2.59
CA ARG A 80 -4.79 19.84 2.18
C ARG A 80 -6.09 20.61 1.99
N ARG A 81 -7.08 19.95 1.44
CA ARG A 81 -8.38 20.58 1.29
C ARG A 81 -8.98 20.94 2.64
N GLU A 82 -8.85 20.06 3.60
CA GLU A 82 -9.36 20.32 4.93
C GLU A 82 -8.66 21.50 5.58
N VAL A 83 -7.37 21.58 5.38
CA VAL A 83 -6.59 22.65 5.99
C VAL A 83 -6.95 24.00 5.41
N THR A 84 -7.24 24.06 4.13
CA THR A 84 -7.54 25.33 3.51
C THR A 84 -8.98 25.76 3.73
N ALA A 85 -9.80 24.87 4.17
CA ALA A 85 -11.17 25.25 4.49
C ALA A 85 -11.21 26.04 5.78
#